data_d40e050429439728053772870132d4d6
#
_entry.id   d40e050429439728053772870132d4d6
#
_cell.length_a   1.000
_cell.length_b   1.000
_cell.length_c   1.000
_cell.angle_alpha   90.00
_cell.angle_beta   90.00
_cell.angle_gamma   90.00
#
_symmetry.space_group_name_H-M   'P 1'
#
loop_
_entity.id
_entity.type
_entity.pdbx_description
1 polymer ?
#
loop_
_entity_poly.entity_id
_entity_poly.type
_entity_poly.pdbx_seq_one_letter_code
_entity_poly.pdbx_strand_id
1 'polypeptide(L)'
;MITLLLLTQPATHIMAWHAFNLAQALINAQQPVEVFFYQDAASIANALSWRPQDELNLAHAWQSLDIDLPVCVSAALGRGVVDLDNASRHQLPQANLLSGFRMTGLGELADRMLSAQRTLQF
;
A
#
# COMPACT_ATOMS: atom_id res chain seq x y z
N MET A 1 -9.26 -5.75 -18.10
CA MET A 1 -8.38 -4.59 -18.33
C MET A 1 -8.03 -3.92 -17.00
N ILE A 2 -6.84 -4.24 -16.50
CA ILE A 2 -6.43 -3.85 -15.17
C ILE A 2 -5.67 -2.52 -15.23
N THR A 3 -6.03 -1.58 -14.35
CA THR A 3 -5.25 -0.39 -14.08
C THR A 3 -4.46 -0.62 -12.80
N LEU A 4 -3.15 -0.50 -12.88
CA LEU A 4 -2.26 -0.60 -11.72
C LEU A 4 -1.95 0.80 -11.21
N LEU A 5 -2.19 1.04 -9.92
CA LEU A 5 -1.81 2.28 -9.24
C LEU A 5 -0.54 2.01 -8.45
N LEU A 6 0.56 2.61 -8.88
CA LEU A 6 1.84 2.51 -8.19
C LEU A 6 2.01 3.72 -7.28
N LEU A 7 1.92 3.50 -5.97
CA LEU A 7 2.07 4.56 -4.99
C LEU A 7 3.51 4.65 -4.54
N THR A 8 4.05 5.87 -4.53
CA THR A 8 5.43 6.13 -4.12
C THR A 8 5.53 7.21 -3.03
N GLN A 9 4.42 7.87 -2.68
CA GLN A 9 4.41 8.97 -1.75
C GLN A 9 3.77 8.60 -0.41
N PRO A 10 4.23 9.19 0.71
CA PRO A 10 3.67 8.91 2.02
C PRO A 10 2.26 9.50 2.20
N ALA A 11 1.59 9.10 3.29
CA ALA A 11 0.24 9.58 3.60
C ALA A 11 0.16 11.11 3.76
N THR A 12 1.29 11.77 4.02
CA THR A 12 1.36 13.23 4.15
C THR A 12 1.39 13.97 2.81
N HIS A 13 1.52 13.23 1.71
CA HIS A 13 1.58 13.82 0.36
C HIS A 13 0.23 13.70 -0.32
N ILE A 14 -0.18 14.77 -1.01
CA ILE A 14 -1.51 14.81 -1.64
C ILE A 14 -1.71 13.72 -2.70
N MET A 15 -0.64 13.29 -3.37
CA MET A 15 -0.74 12.24 -4.38
C MET A 15 -1.20 10.90 -3.80
N ALA A 16 -0.86 10.61 -2.53
CA ALA A 16 -1.36 9.41 -1.87
C ALA A 16 -2.89 9.43 -1.73
N TRP A 17 -3.45 10.58 -1.47
CA TRP A 17 -4.91 10.77 -1.38
C TRP A 17 -5.58 10.67 -2.73
N HIS A 18 -4.96 11.23 -3.78
CA HIS A 18 -5.47 11.08 -5.14
C HIS A 18 -5.50 9.62 -5.57
N ALA A 19 -4.45 8.85 -5.23
CA ALA A 19 -4.41 7.43 -5.54
C ALA A 19 -5.57 6.67 -4.88
N PHE A 20 -5.82 6.93 -3.60
CA PHE A 20 -6.94 6.32 -2.89
C PHE A 20 -8.28 6.69 -3.53
N ASN A 21 -8.49 7.96 -3.81
CA ASN A 21 -9.74 8.42 -4.42
C ASN A 21 -9.97 7.79 -5.79
N LEU A 22 -8.91 7.65 -6.59
CA LEU A 22 -9.02 7.00 -7.89
C LEU A 22 -9.33 5.51 -7.74
N ALA A 23 -8.67 4.82 -6.80
CA ALA A 23 -8.96 3.41 -6.55
C ALA A 23 -10.42 3.20 -6.16
N GLN A 24 -10.92 4.02 -5.25
CA GLN A 24 -12.31 3.95 -4.82
C GLN A 24 -13.27 4.20 -5.98
N ALA A 25 -12.98 5.20 -6.81
CA ALA A 25 -13.80 5.52 -7.97
C ALA A 25 -13.81 4.37 -9.00
N LEU A 26 -12.67 3.73 -9.23
CA LEU A 26 -12.57 2.58 -10.14
C LEU A 26 -13.37 1.39 -9.61
N ILE A 27 -13.27 1.11 -8.31
CA ILE A 27 -14.04 0.04 -7.67
C ILE A 27 -15.54 0.31 -7.80
N ASN A 28 -15.96 1.53 -7.51
CA ASN A 28 -17.37 1.93 -7.60
C ASN A 28 -17.89 1.85 -9.04
N ALA A 29 -17.03 2.07 -10.02
CA ALA A 29 -17.36 1.95 -11.43
C ALA A 29 -17.21 0.51 -11.96
N GLN A 30 -16.92 -0.44 -11.07
CA GLN A 30 -16.71 -1.86 -11.42
C GLN A 30 -15.58 -2.06 -12.43
N GLN A 31 -14.55 -1.23 -12.36
CA GLN A 31 -13.34 -1.35 -13.19
C GLN A 31 -12.25 -2.08 -12.41
N PRO A 32 -11.55 -3.05 -13.03
CA PRO A 32 -10.47 -3.76 -12.35
C PRO A 32 -9.33 -2.81 -11.98
N VAL A 33 -8.94 -2.83 -10.71
CA VAL A 33 -7.84 -2.02 -10.20
C VAL A 33 -6.94 -2.88 -9.33
N GLU A 34 -5.63 -2.67 -9.45
CA GLU A 34 -4.62 -3.21 -8.56
C GLU A 34 -3.77 -2.06 -8.05
N VAL A 35 -3.17 -2.25 -6.88
CA VAL A 35 -2.32 -1.23 -6.26
C VAL A 35 -1.01 -1.87 -5.83
N PHE A 36 0.03 -1.06 -5.73
CA PHE A 36 1.31 -1.49 -5.17
C PHE A 36 1.93 -0.32 -4.41
N PHE A 37 2.33 -0.57 -3.17
CA PHE A 37 2.91 0.44 -2.28
C PHE A 37 4.43 0.30 -2.31
N TYR A 38 5.11 1.32 -2.84
CA TYR A 38 6.55 1.32 -3.04
C TYR A 38 7.17 2.60 -2.47
N GLN A 39 8.46 2.59 -2.20
CA GLN A 39 9.18 3.75 -1.66
C GLN A 39 8.47 4.29 -0.41
N ASP A 40 8.27 5.59 -0.29
CA ASP A 40 7.67 6.20 0.90
C ASP A 40 6.21 5.79 1.11
N ALA A 41 5.53 5.31 0.08
CA ALA A 41 4.16 4.81 0.23
C ALA A 41 4.10 3.55 1.11
N ALA A 42 5.19 2.81 1.26
CA ALA A 42 5.23 1.66 2.18
C ALA A 42 4.92 2.07 3.63
N SER A 43 5.20 3.31 4.01
CA SER A 43 4.90 3.82 5.35
C SER A 43 3.40 3.92 5.63
N ILE A 44 2.56 3.95 4.59
CA ILE A 44 1.10 3.99 4.75
C ILE A 44 0.59 2.74 5.47
N ALA A 45 1.27 1.60 5.28
CA ALA A 45 0.86 0.31 5.84
C ALA A 45 1.15 0.18 7.35
N ASN A 46 1.68 1.19 8.00
CA ASN A 46 2.01 1.18 9.42
C ASN A 46 0.74 1.28 10.27
N ALA A 47 0.43 0.22 11.03
CA ALA A 47 -0.73 0.18 11.91
C ALA A 47 -0.65 1.19 13.06
N LEU A 48 0.55 1.68 13.38
CA LEU A 48 0.77 2.64 14.47
C LEU A 48 0.65 4.10 14.02
N SER A 49 0.39 4.35 12.74
CA SER A 49 0.16 5.71 12.25
C SER A 49 -1.11 6.27 12.84
N TRP A 50 -0.99 7.44 13.46
CA TRP A 50 -2.11 8.07 14.15
C TRP A 50 -2.62 9.28 13.37
N ARG A 51 -3.93 9.46 13.39
CA ARG A 51 -4.63 10.65 12.91
C ARG A 51 -5.73 11.02 13.88
N PRO A 52 -6.08 12.30 14.02
CA PRO A 52 -7.30 12.69 14.76
C PRO A 52 -8.54 12.00 14.20
N GLN A 53 -9.53 11.76 15.05
CA GLN A 53 -10.74 11.02 14.66
C GLN A 53 -11.54 11.71 13.56
N ASP A 54 -11.43 13.03 13.43
CA ASP A 54 -12.12 13.80 12.40
C ASP A 54 -11.33 13.86 11.07
N GLU A 55 -10.17 13.20 11.00
CA GLU A 55 -9.39 13.09 9.77
C GLU A 55 -9.39 11.64 9.27
N LEU A 56 -9.32 11.49 7.95
CA LEU A 56 -9.24 10.16 7.34
C LEU A 56 -7.83 9.56 7.56
N ASN A 57 -7.81 8.34 8.09
CA ASN A 57 -6.58 7.54 8.19
C ASN A 57 -6.46 6.72 6.91
N LEU A 58 -5.44 7.01 6.07
CA LEU A 58 -5.27 6.34 4.79
C LEU A 58 -5.04 4.84 4.92
N ALA A 59 -4.31 4.39 5.95
CA ALA A 59 -4.09 2.96 6.15
C ALA A 59 -5.42 2.21 6.30
N HIS A 60 -6.29 2.70 7.19
CA HIS A 60 -7.61 2.11 7.40
C HIS A 60 -8.53 2.31 6.20
N ALA A 61 -8.41 3.42 5.50
CA ALA A 61 -9.19 3.66 4.28
C ALA A 61 -8.86 2.62 3.20
N TRP A 62 -7.58 2.36 2.96
CA TRP A 62 -7.15 1.32 2.03
C TRP A 62 -7.62 -0.06 2.48
N GLN A 63 -7.44 -0.37 3.76
CA GLN A 63 -7.90 -1.64 4.33
C GLN A 63 -9.39 -1.88 4.08
N SER A 64 -10.20 -0.83 4.18
CA SER A 64 -11.66 -0.94 4.04
C SER A 64 -12.12 -1.23 2.61
N LEU A 65 -11.27 -1.05 1.61
CA LEU A 65 -11.61 -1.36 0.22
C LEU A 65 -11.67 -2.86 -0.06
N ASP A 66 -11.11 -3.67 0.81
CA ASP A 66 -11.11 -5.14 0.71
C ASP A 66 -10.51 -5.63 -0.61
N ILE A 67 -9.42 -5.01 -1.02
CA ILE A 67 -8.62 -5.43 -2.18
C ILE A 67 -7.23 -5.86 -1.72
N ASP A 68 -6.48 -6.52 -2.61
CA ASP A 68 -5.11 -6.90 -2.32
C ASP A 68 -4.22 -5.67 -2.22
N LEU A 69 -3.43 -5.58 -1.13
CA LEU A 69 -2.59 -4.42 -0.80
C LEU A 69 -1.13 -4.84 -0.66
N PRO A 70 -0.43 -5.15 -1.76
CA PRO A 70 0.97 -5.53 -1.70
C PRO A 70 1.88 -4.33 -1.42
N VAL A 71 2.86 -4.55 -0.54
CA VAL A 71 3.84 -3.54 -0.11
C VAL A 71 5.24 -4.09 -0.37
N CYS A 72 6.11 -3.26 -0.93
CA CYS A 72 7.51 -3.65 -1.14
C CYS A 72 8.19 -3.91 0.22
N VAL A 73 8.70 -5.13 0.41
CA VAL A 73 9.29 -5.54 1.68
C VAL A 73 10.50 -4.69 2.05
N SER A 74 11.40 -4.42 1.12
CA SER A 74 12.58 -3.61 1.39
C SER A 74 12.22 -2.16 1.76
N ALA A 75 11.28 -1.58 1.03
CA ALA A 75 10.80 -0.22 1.31
C ALA A 75 10.14 -0.13 2.69
N ALA A 76 9.35 -1.16 3.04
CA ALA A 76 8.67 -1.21 4.33
C ALA A 76 9.67 -1.38 5.49
N LEU A 77 10.56 -2.36 5.40
CA LEU A 77 11.55 -2.62 6.46
C LEU A 77 12.46 -1.42 6.69
N GLY A 78 12.90 -0.77 5.62
CA GLY A 78 13.74 0.43 5.72
C GLY A 78 13.05 1.61 6.39
N ARG A 79 11.73 1.58 6.49
CA ARG A 79 10.90 2.63 7.10
C ARG A 79 10.25 2.19 8.42
N GLY A 80 10.70 1.06 8.96
CA GLY A 80 10.20 0.56 10.24
C GLY A 80 8.82 -0.07 10.17
N VAL A 81 8.36 -0.48 8.99
CA VAL A 81 7.11 -1.22 8.83
C VAL A 81 7.44 -2.69 8.67
N VAL A 82 6.93 -3.52 9.58
CA VAL A 82 7.40 -4.89 9.77
C VAL A 82 6.20 -5.82 9.96
N ASP A 83 6.18 -6.94 9.24
CA ASP A 83 5.23 -8.02 9.51
C ASP A 83 5.82 -9.04 10.48
N LEU A 84 5.02 -10.03 10.89
CA LEU A 84 5.44 -11.03 11.88
C LEU A 84 6.64 -11.85 11.39
N ASP A 85 6.61 -12.27 10.13
CA ASP A 85 7.70 -13.07 9.54
C ASP A 85 9.02 -12.32 9.58
N ASN A 86 9.02 -11.06 9.15
CA ASN A 86 10.25 -10.27 9.12
C ASN A 86 10.70 -9.83 10.51
N ALA A 87 9.76 -9.61 11.43
CA ALA A 87 10.10 -9.34 12.83
C ALA A 87 10.89 -10.51 13.41
N SER A 88 10.43 -11.73 13.18
CA SER A 88 11.10 -12.95 13.63
C SER A 88 12.46 -13.12 12.93
N ARG A 89 12.47 -12.98 11.59
CA ARG A 89 13.67 -13.21 10.78
C ARG A 89 14.81 -12.25 11.11
N HIS A 90 14.48 -11.00 11.41
CA HIS A 90 15.46 -9.94 11.66
C HIS A 90 15.59 -9.57 13.13
N GLN A 91 14.95 -10.34 14.02
CA GLN A 91 15.02 -10.14 15.48
C GLN A 91 14.57 -8.74 15.88
N LEU A 92 13.49 -8.25 15.27
CA LEU A 92 12.90 -6.96 15.58
C LEU A 92 11.88 -7.11 16.72
N PRO A 93 11.67 -6.06 17.52
CA PRO A 93 10.90 -6.19 18.77
C PRO A 93 9.40 -6.44 18.56
N GLN A 94 8.84 -6.00 17.44
CA GLN A 94 7.41 -6.19 17.18
C GLN A 94 7.08 -5.98 15.71
N ALA A 95 5.89 -6.44 15.30
CA ALA A 95 5.32 -6.18 13.99
C ALA A 95 4.30 -5.05 14.07
N ASN A 96 4.21 -4.25 13.02
CA ASN A 96 3.29 -3.12 12.93
C ASN A 96 2.61 -2.97 11.58
N LEU A 97 2.72 -3.97 10.71
CA LEU A 97 2.00 -3.97 9.44
C LEU A 97 0.50 -4.11 9.72
N LEU A 98 -0.30 -3.18 9.17
CA LEU A 98 -1.75 -3.25 9.33
C LEU A 98 -2.30 -4.45 8.57
N SER A 99 -3.25 -5.17 9.18
CA SER A 99 -3.88 -6.32 8.52
C SER A 99 -4.56 -5.88 7.21
N GLY A 100 -4.52 -6.75 6.21
CA GLY A 100 -4.97 -6.43 4.85
C GLY A 100 -3.82 -6.05 3.92
N PHE A 101 -2.73 -5.49 4.44
CA PHE A 101 -1.50 -5.30 3.68
C PHE A 101 -0.65 -6.56 3.75
N ARG A 102 0.13 -6.81 2.70
CA ARG A 102 1.08 -7.93 2.69
C ARG A 102 2.39 -7.51 2.06
N MET A 103 3.49 -8.04 2.57
CA MET A 103 4.81 -7.74 2.05
C MET A 103 5.17 -8.65 0.89
N THR A 104 5.80 -8.08 -0.13
CA THR A 104 6.26 -8.82 -1.30
C THR A 104 7.46 -8.14 -1.93
N GLY A 105 8.11 -8.82 -2.88
CA GLY A 105 9.27 -8.30 -3.60
C GLY A 105 8.90 -7.55 -4.87
N LEU A 106 9.91 -6.88 -5.45
CA LEU A 106 9.73 -6.11 -6.69
C LEU A 106 9.47 -6.98 -7.91
N GLY A 107 9.74 -8.28 -7.84
CA GLY A 107 9.36 -9.21 -8.90
C GLY A 107 7.86 -9.22 -9.13
N GLU A 108 7.07 -9.16 -8.07
CA GLU A 108 5.61 -9.07 -8.20
C GLU A 108 5.19 -7.74 -8.83
N LEU A 109 5.85 -6.63 -8.50
CA LEU A 109 5.57 -5.35 -9.13
C LEU A 109 5.83 -5.43 -10.64
N ALA A 110 6.95 -6.00 -11.04
CA ALA A 110 7.28 -6.18 -12.46
C ALA A 110 6.21 -7.00 -13.18
N ASP A 111 5.78 -8.11 -12.58
CA ASP A 111 4.73 -8.95 -13.16
C ASP A 111 3.41 -8.20 -13.31
N ARG A 112 3.03 -7.40 -12.32
CA ARG A 112 1.80 -6.62 -12.36
C ARG A 112 1.87 -5.52 -13.42
N MET A 113 3.02 -4.87 -13.57
CA MET A 113 3.21 -3.85 -14.62
C MET A 113 3.09 -4.45 -16.02
N LEU A 114 3.60 -5.68 -16.21
CA LEU A 114 3.50 -6.37 -17.49
C LEU A 114 2.06 -6.81 -17.78
N SER A 115 1.29 -7.17 -16.76
CA SER A 115 -0.08 -7.68 -16.92
C SER A 115 -1.12 -6.56 -17.01
N ALA A 116 -0.83 -5.39 -16.43
CA ALA A 116 -1.75 -4.27 -16.42
C ALA A 116 -1.84 -3.63 -17.80
N GLN A 117 -3.02 -3.14 -18.14
CA GLN A 117 -3.19 -2.36 -19.37
C GLN A 117 -2.50 -1.00 -19.25
N ARG A 118 -2.53 -0.42 -18.06
CA ARG A 118 -1.84 0.84 -17.78
C ARG A 118 -1.34 0.84 -16.34
N THR A 119 -0.26 1.57 -16.13
CA THR A 119 0.28 1.84 -14.78
C THR A 119 0.31 3.34 -14.58
N LEU A 120 -0.30 3.80 -13.48
CA LEU A 120 -0.31 5.20 -13.09
C LEU A 120 0.49 5.34 -11.81
N GLN A 121 1.46 6.24 -11.80
CA GLN A 121 2.31 6.48 -10.63
C GLN A 121 1.85 7.72 -9.88
N PHE A 122 1.81 7.58 -8.57
CA PHE A 122 1.43 8.65 -7.65
C PHE A 122 2.52 8.94 -6.64
#